data_f98d41f72377629f41cf0db877c8b4a1
#
_entry.id   f98d41f72377629f41cf0db877c8b4a1
#
_cell.length_a   1.000
_cell.length_b   1.000
_cell.length_c   1.000
_cell.angle_alpha   90.00
_cell.angle_beta   90.00
_cell.angle_gamma   90.00
#
_symmetry.space_group_name_H-M   'P 1'
#
loop_
_entity.id
_entity.type
_entity.pdbx_description
1 polymer ?
#
loop_
_entity_poly.entity_id
_entity_poly.type
_entity_poly.pdbx_seq_one_letter_code
_entity_poly.pdbx_strand_id
1 'polypeptide(L)'
;MKDSIIREQTKQNRRHPAVQLGAVLFWLLLWQAASTAVGLPLLLPSPLRVLARLKELGSTWSFWETVLCSLRRILIGFITGVTAGALLAVAALAIELVEALARPMLGVLKATPVASFIILALVWVESDALASLISFIMVLPVVYHNVREGLDA
;
A
#
# COMPACT_ATOMS: atom_id res chain seq x y z
N MET A 1 -0.96 4.90 -41.87
CA MET A 1 -1.80 5.45 -40.80
C MET A 1 -1.50 4.82 -39.43
N LYS A 2 -1.16 3.53 -39.32
CA LYS A 2 -0.78 2.86 -38.05
C LYS A 2 0.59 3.28 -37.52
N ASP A 3 1.54 3.55 -38.42
CA ASP A 3 2.92 3.95 -38.05
C ASP A 3 3.05 5.39 -37.52
N SER A 4 2.13 6.28 -37.91
CA SER A 4 2.08 7.65 -37.38
C SER A 4 1.61 7.69 -35.92
N ILE A 5 0.64 6.85 -35.56
CA ILE A 5 0.10 6.75 -34.19
C ILE A 5 1.16 6.17 -33.23
N ILE A 6 1.91 5.18 -33.69
CA ILE A 6 2.98 4.56 -32.88
C ILE A 6 4.13 5.55 -32.66
N ARG A 7 4.47 6.37 -33.66
CA ARG A 7 5.52 7.40 -33.54
C ARG A 7 5.11 8.55 -32.62
N GLU A 8 3.84 8.95 -32.61
CA GLU A 8 3.36 9.96 -31.67
C GLU A 8 3.33 9.48 -30.23
N GLN A 9 2.92 8.24 -29.98
CA GLN A 9 2.95 7.65 -28.63
C GLN A 9 4.37 7.49 -28.08
N THR A 10 5.34 7.17 -28.94
CA THR A 10 6.76 7.07 -28.52
C THR A 10 7.38 8.43 -28.22
N LYS A 11 6.91 9.50 -28.85
CA LYS A 11 7.39 10.88 -28.62
C LYS A 11 6.84 11.48 -27.32
N GLN A 12 5.62 11.07 -26.92
CA GLN A 12 4.95 11.58 -25.72
C GLN A 12 5.51 10.97 -24.42
N ASN A 13 6.18 9.82 -24.50
CA ASN A 13 6.75 9.15 -23.31
C ASN A 13 8.22 9.54 -23.01
N ARG A 14 8.82 10.40 -23.80
CA ARG A 14 10.09 11.07 -23.47
C ARG A 14 9.80 12.31 -22.61
N ARG A 15 9.28 12.14 -21.41
CA ARG A 15 9.32 13.20 -20.41
C ARG A 15 10.80 13.54 -20.21
N HIS A 16 11.19 14.73 -20.65
CA HIS A 16 12.58 15.20 -20.57
C HIS A 16 13.06 14.99 -19.11
N PRO A 17 14.14 14.28 -18.87
CA PRO A 17 14.63 14.02 -17.51
C PRO A 17 14.84 15.33 -16.73
N ALA A 18 15.14 16.41 -17.42
CA ALA A 18 15.24 17.75 -16.86
C ALA A 18 13.91 18.26 -16.26
N VAL A 19 12.76 17.98 -16.89
CA VAL A 19 11.44 18.38 -16.36
C VAL A 19 11.10 17.57 -15.11
N GLN A 20 11.41 16.27 -15.10
CA GLN A 20 11.19 15.43 -13.92
C GLN A 20 12.09 15.87 -12.76
N LEU A 21 13.37 16.14 -13.05
CA LEU A 21 14.30 16.64 -12.04
C LEU A 21 13.84 18.00 -11.49
N GLY A 22 13.40 18.92 -12.37
CA GLY A 22 12.86 20.22 -11.98
C GLY A 22 11.62 20.08 -11.09
N ALA A 23 10.71 19.16 -11.40
CA ALA A 23 9.54 18.89 -10.57
C ALA A 23 9.92 18.33 -9.18
N VAL A 24 10.87 17.41 -9.12
CA VAL A 24 11.37 16.89 -7.84
C VAL A 24 12.01 17.99 -7.00
N LEU A 25 12.88 18.81 -7.61
CA LEU A 25 13.51 19.93 -6.92
C LEU A 25 12.48 20.94 -6.41
N PHE A 26 11.48 21.27 -7.23
CA PHE A 26 10.38 22.15 -6.82
C PHE A 26 9.67 21.65 -5.58
N TRP A 27 9.29 20.37 -5.53
CA TRP A 27 8.60 19.78 -4.38
C TRP A 27 9.50 19.71 -3.14
N LEU A 28 10.79 19.42 -3.31
CA LEU A 28 11.74 19.42 -2.19
C LEU A 28 11.94 20.82 -1.61
N LEU A 29 12.02 21.84 -2.46
CA LEU A 29 12.12 23.24 -2.01
C LEU A 29 10.84 23.71 -1.33
N LEU A 30 9.69 23.35 -1.87
CA LEU A 30 8.40 23.65 -1.25
C LEU A 30 8.27 22.99 0.13
N TRP A 31 8.66 21.72 0.25
CA TRP A 31 8.69 21.03 1.53
C TRP A 31 9.67 21.68 2.51
N GLN A 32 10.87 22.04 2.06
CA GLN A 32 11.85 22.75 2.88
C GLN A 32 11.29 24.08 3.38
N ALA A 33 10.66 24.86 2.50
CA ALA A 33 10.04 26.15 2.86
C ALA A 33 8.90 25.97 3.86
N ALA A 34 8.02 25.00 3.65
CA ALA A 34 6.93 24.68 4.57
C ALA A 34 7.46 24.25 5.95
N SER A 35 8.51 23.42 5.99
CA SER A 35 9.14 22.99 7.24
C SER A 35 9.75 24.16 8.01
N THR A 36 10.40 25.09 7.32
CA THR A 36 10.97 26.30 7.97
C THR A 36 9.87 27.26 8.44
N ALA A 37 8.77 27.40 7.69
CA ALA A 37 7.64 28.24 8.07
C ALA A 37 6.90 27.71 9.31
N VAL A 38 6.72 26.39 9.43
CA VAL A 38 6.11 25.75 10.60
C VAL A 38 7.02 25.85 11.83
N GLY A 39 8.34 25.81 11.65
CA GLY A 39 9.32 25.98 12.72
C GLY A 39 9.35 24.88 13.80
N LEU A 40 8.47 23.89 13.70
CA LEU A 40 8.33 22.77 14.64
C LEU A 40 8.76 21.44 13.99
N PRO A 41 10.00 20.99 14.25
CA PRO A 41 10.54 19.78 13.62
C PRO A 41 9.78 18.48 13.95
N LEU A 42 9.04 18.48 15.06
CA LEU A 42 8.18 17.36 15.45
C LEU A 42 6.95 17.23 14.55
N LEU A 43 6.40 18.34 14.06
CA LEU A 43 5.22 18.32 13.19
C LEU A 43 5.60 18.15 11.73
N LEU A 44 6.63 18.87 11.27
CA LEU A 44 7.07 18.83 9.89
C LEU A 44 8.61 18.90 9.82
N PRO A 45 9.31 17.74 9.83
CA PRO A 45 10.76 17.71 9.68
C PRO A 45 11.16 18.14 8.27
N SER A 46 12.31 18.83 8.14
CA SER A 46 12.83 19.22 6.84
C SER A 46 13.45 18.03 6.08
N PRO A 47 13.47 18.03 4.73
CA PRO A 47 14.11 16.99 3.93
C PRO A 47 15.54 16.66 4.35
N LEU A 48 16.32 17.67 4.67
CA LEU A 48 17.71 17.49 5.13
C LEU A 48 17.79 16.75 6.47
N ARG A 49 16.90 17.07 7.41
CA ARG A 49 16.83 16.36 8.70
C ARG A 49 16.39 14.90 8.53
N VAL A 50 15.43 14.65 7.63
CA VAL A 50 14.99 13.28 7.30
C VAL A 50 16.16 12.47 6.74
N LEU A 51 16.92 13.03 5.81
CA LEU A 51 18.09 12.35 5.23
C LEU A 51 19.18 12.09 6.27
N ALA A 52 19.48 13.07 7.13
CA ALA A 52 20.45 12.90 8.20
C ALA A 52 20.03 11.79 9.17
N ARG A 53 18.74 11.78 9.57
CA ARG A 53 18.20 10.78 10.47
C ARG A 53 18.14 9.39 9.84
N LEU A 54 17.80 9.32 8.54
CA LEU A 54 17.80 8.05 7.80
C LEU A 54 19.20 7.45 7.73
N LYS A 55 20.24 8.28 7.51
CA LYS A 55 21.63 7.82 7.53
C LYS A 55 22.04 7.31 8.91
N GLU A 56 21.67 8.01 9.95
CA GLU A 56 21.95 7.61 11.34
C GLU A 56 21.28 6.27 11.70
N LEU A 57 19.97 6.18 11.46
CA LEU A 57 19.19 4.96 11.72
C LEU A 57 19.65 3.79 10.84
N GLY A 58 19.89 4.03 9.54
CA GLY A 58 20.31 3.01 8.60
C GLY A 58 21.69 2.39 8.90
N SER A 59 22.50 3.07 9.72
CA SER A 59 23.77 2.51 10.21
C SER A 59 23.61 1.66 11.48
N THR A 60 22.42 1.60 12.07
CA THR A 60 22.16 0.79 13.28
C THR A 60 21.51 -0.54 12.91
N TRP A 61 21.99 -1.63 13.51
CA TRP A 61 21.42 -2.97 13.31
C TRP A 61 19.98 -3.07 13.82
N SER A 62 19.68 -2.45 14.95
CA SER A 62 18.34 -2.42 15.54
C SER A 62 17.27 -1.86 14.61
N PHE A 63 17.62 -0.88 13.76
CA PHE A 63 16.71 -0.35 12.75
C PHE A 63 16.31 -1.43 11.72
N TRP A 64 17.30 -2.15 11.19
CA TRP A 64 17.04 -3.21 10.20
C TRP A 64 16.29 -4.39 10.80
N GLU A 65 16.58 -4.76 12.03
CA GLU A 65 15.83 -5.78 12.75
C GLU A 65 14.34 -5.40 12.86
N THR A 66 14.05 -4.17 13.23
CA THR A 66 12.66 -3.65 13.31
C THR A 66 11.98 -3.64 11.95
N VAL A 67 12.68 -3.21 10.90
CA VAL A 67 12.17 -3.22 9.51
C VAL A 67 11.86 -4.64 9.06
N LEU A 68 12.78 -5.57 9.26
CA LEU A 68 12.58 -6.98 8.86
C LEU A 68 11.46 -7.66 9.65
N CYS A 69 11.34 -7.37 10.94
CA CYS A 69 10.23 -7.87 11.75
C CYS A 69 8.88 -7.36 11.24
N SER A 70 8.78 -6.07 10.93
CA SER A 70 7.58 -5.47 10.36
C SER A 70 7.25 -6.03 8.98
N LEU A 71 8.26 -6.18 8.12
CA LEU A 71 8.10 -6.76 6.79
C LEU A 71 7.58 -8.20 6.88
N ARG A 72 8.16 -9.02 7.77
CA ARG A 72 7.71 -10.40 7.99
C ARG A 72 6.23 -10.45 8.38
N ARG A 73 5.79 -9.59 9.29
CA ARG A 73 4.37 -9.52 9.73
C ARG A 73 3.45 -9.17 8.56
N ILE A 74 3.81 -8.17 7.78
CA ILE A 74 3.04 -7.75 6.58
C ILE A 74 2.99 -8.90 5.56
N LEU A 75 4.11 -9.57 5.29
CA LEU A 75 4.17 -10.69 4.35
C LEU A 75 3.32 -11.88 4.80
N ILE A 76 3.28 -12.20 6.09
CA ILE A 76 2.40 -13.25 6.61
C ILE A 76 0.93 -12.90 6.33
N GLY A 77 0.51 -11.67 6.65
CA GLY A 77 -0.84 -11.19 6.35
C GLY A 77 -1.17 -11.18 4.86
N PHE A 78 -0.21 -10.77 4.03
CA PHE A 78 -0.35 -10.76 2.58
C PHE A 78 -0.52 -12.17 2.01
N ILE A 79 0.37 -13.10 2.34
CA ILE A 79 0.32 -14.48 1.83
C ILE A 79 -0.97 -15.17 2.28
N THR A 80 -1.33 -15.03 3.55
CA THR A 80 -2.58 -15.61 4.06
C THR A 80 -3.82 -14.97 3.43
N GLY A 81 -3.81 -13.66 3.16
CA GLY A 81 -4.87 -12.94 2.45
C GLY A 81 -5.00 -13.38 0.99
N VAL A 82 -3.87 -13.58 0.28
CA VAL A 82 -3.86 -14.09 -1.10
C VAL A 82 -4.42 -15.50 -1.15
N THR A 83 -3.94 -16.40 -0.29
CA THR A 83 -4.39 -17.80 -0.29
C THR A 83 -5.87 -17.90 0.11
N ALA A 84 -6.30 -17.21 1.15
CA ALA A 84 -7.69 -17.22 1.58
C ALA A 84 -8.63 -16.60 0.54
N GLY A 85 -8.23 -15.46 -0.08
CA GLY A 85 -9.01 -14.81 -1.13
C GLY A 85 -9.17 -15.66 -2.37
N ALA A 86 -8.08 -16.31 -2.82
CA ALA A 86 -8.12 -17.21 -3.97
C ALA A 86 -8.98 -18.46 -3.69
N LEU A 87 -8.79 -19.11 -2.54
CA LEU A 87 -9.59 -20.27 -2.15
C LEU A 87 -11.08 -19.92 -2.00
N LEU A 88 -11.39 -18.77 -1.41
CA LEU A 88 -12.76 -18.30 -1.27
C LEU A 88 -13.41 -18.01 -2.63
N ALA A 89 -12.65 -17.46 -3.59
CA ALA A 89 -13.14 -17.20 -4.95
C ALA A 89 -13.48 -18.51 -5.68
N VAL A 90 -12.59 -19.51 -5.61
CA VAL A 90 -12.82 -20.84 -6.20
C VAL A 90 -14.02 -21.54 -5.53
N ALA A 91 -14.12 -21.49 -4.21
CA ALA A 91 -15.24 -22.06 -3.47
C ALA A 91 -16.58 -21.38 -3.81
N ALA A 92 -16.59 -20.06 -4.00
CA ALA A 92 -17.77 -19.29 -4.40
C ALA A 92 -18.24 -19.62 -5.82
N LEU A 93 -17.35 -20.03 -6.72
CA LEU A 93 -17.72 -20.56 -8.06
C LEU A 93 -18.42 -21.91 -7.98
N ALA A 94 -17.98 -22.76 -7.08
CA ALA A 94 -18.50 -24.12 -6.97
C ALA A 94 -19.77 -24.20 -6.11
N ILE A 95 -19.97 -23.28 -5.17
CA ILE A 95 -21.01 -23.36 -4.14
C ILE A 95 -21.71 -21.99 -4.02
N GLU A 96 -22.96 -21.93 -4.51
CA GLU A 96 -23.78 -20.70 -4.52
C GLU A 96 -23.96 -20.10 -3.10
N LEU A 97 -24.07 -20.94 -2.07
CA LEU A 97 -24.17 -20.49 -0.68
C LEU A 97 -22.93 -19.73 -0.23
N VAL A 98 -21.72 -20.18 -0.65
CA VAL A 98 -20.46 -19.50 -0.33
C VAL A 98 -20.43 -18.14 -0.99
N GLU A 99 -20.86 -18.02 -2.24
CA GLU A 99 -20.95 -16.74 -2.93
C GLU A 99 -21.95 -15.78 -2.25
N ALA A 100 -23.12 -16.28 -1.90
CA ALA A 100 -24.16 -15.50 -1.24
C ALA A 100 -23.70 -14.92 0.13
N LEU A 101 -22.88 -15.68 0.86
CA LEU A 101 -22.32 -15.24 2.15
C LEU A 101 -21.07 -14.34 1.99
N ALA A 102 -20.22 -14.63 1.01
CA ALA A 102 -18.99 -13.88 0.77
C ALA A 102 -19.26 -12.46 0.26
N ARG A 103 -20.21 -12.28 -0.64
CA ARG A 103 -20.52 -10.97 -1.25
C ARG A 103 -20.79 -9.86 -0.22
N PRO A 104 -21.72 -9.99 0.74
CA PRO A 104 -21.98 -8.93 1.71
C PRO A 104 -20.78 -8.71 2.63
N MET A 105 -20.12 -9.76 3.09
CA MET A 105 -18.95 -9.67 3.97
C MET A 105 -17.80 -8.89 3.31
N LEU A 106 -17.45 -9.24 2.07
CA LEU A 106 -16.40 -8.55 1.33
C LEU A 106 -16.79 -7.11 0.96
N GLY A 107 -18.10 -6.87 0.71
CA GLY A 107 -18.64 -5.53 0.50
C GLY A 107 -18.43 -4.63 1.71
N VAL A 108 -18.72 -5.12 2.91
CA VAL A 108 -18.46 -4.39 4.17
C VAL A 108 -16.97 -4.11 4.36
N LEU A 109 -16.09 -5.09 4.11
CA LEU A 109 -14.64 -4.90 4.22
C LEU A 109 -14.12 -3.82 3.27
N LYS A 110 -14.64 -3.75 2.04
CA LYS A 110 -14.27 -2.69 1.07
C LYS A 110 -14.82 -1.32 1.43
N ALA A 111 -16.03 -1.26 1.96
CA ALA A 111 -16.70 0.00 2.28
C ALA A 111 -16.19 0.63 3.59
N THR A 112 -15.61 -0.18 4.48
CA THR A 112 -15.14 0.31 5.78
C THR A 112 -13.83 1.09 5.61
N PRO A 113 -13.75 2.35 6.08
CA PRO A 113 -12.50 3.10 6.10
C PRO A 113 -11.45 2.35 6.92
N VAL A 114 -10.32 2.04 6.31
CA VAL A 114 -9.23 1.26 6.95
C VAL A 114 -8.80 1.89 8.28
N ALA A 115 -8.74 3.22 8.35
CA ALA A 115 -8.37 3.94 9.57
C ALA A 115 -9.31 3.64 10.75
N SER A 116 -10.62 3.60 10.51
CA SER A 116 -11.62 3.28 11.56
C SER A 116 -11.48 1.84 12.03
N PHE A 117 -11.20 0.92 11.10
CA PHE A 117 -10.95 -0.48 11.43
C PHE A 117 -9.67 -0.66 12.25
N ILE A 118 -8.60 0.09 11.94
CA ILE A 118 -7.34 0.03 12.69
C ILE A 118 -7.57 0.44 14.16
N ILE A 119 -8.32 1.52 14.39
CA ILE A 119 -8.62 2.00 15.76
C ILE A 119 -9.39 0.92 16.55
N LEU A 120 -10.39 0.30 15.92
CA LEU A 120 -11.12 -0.78 16.54
C LEU A 120 -10.24 -2.01 16.82
N ALA A 121 -9.42 -2.39 15.86
CA ALA A 121 -8.53 -3.53 15.99
C ALA A 121 -7.47 -3.35 17.09
N LEU A 122 -6.98 -2.12 17.30
CA LEU A 122 -6.04 -1.80 18.39
C LEU A 122 -6.58 -2.11 19.79
N VAL A 123 -7.90 -2.12 19.97
CA VAL A 123 -8.54 -2.45 21.26
C VAL A 123 -8.55 -3.96 21.52
N TRP A 124 -8.63 -4.78 20.46
CA TRP A 124 -8.86 -6.23 20.56
C TRP A 124 -7.64 -7.08 20.19
N VAL A 125 -6.72 -6.51 19.42
CA VAL A 125 -5.61 -7.24 18.83
C VAL A 125 -4.29 -6.70 19.36
N GLU A 126 -3.40 -7.58 19.76
CA GLU A 126 -2.04 -7.22 20.16
C GLU A 126 -1.31 -6.51 19.01
N SER A 127 -0.49 -5.51 19.35
CA SER A 127 0.24 -4.70 18.38
C SER A 127 1.07 -5.53 17.39
N ASP A 128 1.52 -6.70 17.84
CA ASP A 128 2.34 -7.61 17.05
C ASP A 128 1.56 -8.30 15.91
N ALA A 129 0.29 -8.60 16.13
CA ALA A 129 -0.58 -9.23 15.14
C ALA A 129 -1.29 -8.22 14.23
N LEU A 130 -1.35 -6.94 14.65
CA LEU A 130 -2.11 -5.90 13.97
C LEU A 130 -1.69 -5.69 12.51
N ALA A 131 -0.38 -5.64 12.22
CA ALA A 131 0.13 -5.45 10.87
C ALA A 131 -0.24 -6.61 9.94
N SER A 132 -0.20 -7.85 10.45
CA SER A 132 -0.62 -9.03 9.70
C SER A 132 -2.13 -9.04 9.44
N LEU A 133 -2.93 -8.67 10.42
CA LEU A 133 -4.38 -8.59 10.30
C LEU A 133 -4.81 -7.53 9.28
N ILE A 134 -4.23 -6.33 9.33
CA ILE A 134 -4.52 -5.26 8.39
C ILE A 134 -4.17 -5.70 6.96
N SER A 135 -2.97 -6.26 6.77
CA SER A 135 -2.53 -6.76 5.47
C SER A 135 -3.48 -7.84 4.94
N PHE A 136 -3.89 -8.79 5.77
CA PHE A 136 -4.85 -9.84 5.42
C PHE A 136 -6.19 -9.25 4.96
N ILE A 137 -6.79 -8.36 5.76
CA ILE A 137 -8.10 -7.77 5.47
C ILE A 137 -8.11 -6.93 4.20
N MET A 138 -7.01 -6.22 3.93
CA MET A 138 -6.89 -5.41 2.71
C MET A 138 -6.70 -6.27 1.45
N VAL A 139 -5.93 -7.33 1.54
CA VAL A 139 -5.58 -8.19 0.39
C VAL A 139 -6.72 -9.14 0.01
N LEU A 140 -7.38 -9.73 0.99
CA LEU A 140 -8.41 -10.76 0.79
C LEU A 140 -9.51 -10.34 -0.20
N PRO A 141 -10.21 -9.19 -0.05
CA PRO A 141 -11.28 -8.81 -0.98
C PRO A 141 -10.75 -8.46 -2.37
N VAL A 142 -9.54 -7.93 -2.47
CA VAL A 142 -8.93 -7.60 -3.78
C VAL A 142 -8.64 -8.88 -4.56
N VAL A 143 -8.00 -9.86 -3.91
CA VAL A 143 -7.67 -11.14 -4.54
C VAL A 143 -8.94 -11.91 -4.91
N TYR A 144 -9.91 -11.98 -4.00
CA TYR A 144 -11.19 -12.62 -4.28
C TYR A 144 -11.83 -12.11 -5.58
N HIS A 145 -11.96 -10.78 -5.74
CA HIS A 145 -12.59 -10.20 -6.93
C HIS A 145 -11.77 -10.45 -8.19
N ASN A 146 -10.45 -10.25 -8.14
CA ASN A 146 -9.59 -10.45 -9.30
C ASN A 146 -9.58 -11.92 -9.78
N VAL A 147 -9.52 -12.85 -8.84
CA VAL A 147 -9.60 -14.28 -9.17
C VAL A 147 -11.00 -14.64 -9.71
N ARG A 148 -12.05 -14.14 -9.09
CA ARG A 148 -13.43 -14.36 -9.50
C ARG A 148 -13.69 -13.86 -10.92
N GLU A 149 -13.29 -12.62 -11.21
CA GLU A 149 -13.42 -12.03 -12.55
C GLU A 149 -12.58 -12.77 -13.60
N GLY A 150 -11.36 -13.21 -13.24
CA GLY A 150 -10.49 -13.94 -14.16
C GLY A 150 -10.97 -15.36 -14.47
N LEU A 151 -11.80 -15.95 -13.60
CA LEU A 151 -12.37 -17.29 -13.82
C LEU A 151 -13.74 -17.24 -14.55
N ASP A 152 -14.42 -16.08 -14.53
CA ASP A 152 -15.67 -15.85 -15.28
C ASP A 152 -15.42 -15.39 -16.74
N ALA A 153 -14.17 -15.04 -17.11
CA ALA A 153 -13.77 -14.54 -18.43
C ALA A 153 -13.51 -15.69 -19.41
#